data_8793048c501512bed95556f5d9afd35d
#
_entry.id   8793048c501512bed95556f5d9afd35d
#
_cell.length_a   1.000
_cell.length_b   1.000
_cell.length_c   1.000
_cell.angle_alpha   90.00
_cell.angle_beta   90.00
_cell.angle_gamma   90.00
#
_symmetry.space_group_name_H-M   'P 1'
#
loop_
_entity.id
_entity.type
_entity.pdbx_description
1 polymer ?
#
loop_
_entity_poly.entity_id
_entity_poly.type
_entity_poly.pdbx_seq_one_letter_code
_entity_poly.pdbx_strand_id
1 'polypeptide(L)'
;MIAAVAAGCGGAQSSDVAKDRIETVGVEQFAELMTRKDVRLIDVRTPKEYAEGHLEGSENIDVKATDFAEHIKDIKGTVAVYCRSGKRSLTAAVQLSTNGCSVYNLDGGILAWQKAGRKTTTIETDIFSTRNGKLVKIHALMHACIRIEYDGREIEVDPCANLNGRTVDYSAFPKADIILVTHDHFDHFDTATINMLSTEKTLLVMNRACAEKMDGKRMDNGDKLSVGTDISIEAVPAYNTTKGHQQFHPKKRDNGYILCLDGLRIYMAGDTEDIPEMSKVKNIDIAFLPCNQPYTMTPEQLVRAAKIVKPKVLFPYHYSETDVTGIAEQLPDIDVRIRHYE
;
A
#
# COMPACT_ATOMS: atom_id res chain seq x y z
N MET A 1 43.48 36.06 -39.21
CA MET A 1 42.03 35.90 -39.11
C MET A 1 41.74 34.96 -37.95
N ILE A 2 41.28 35.46 -36.84
CA ILE A 2 41.03 34.70 -35.59
C ILE A 2 39.51 34.48 -35.51
N ALA A 3 39.09 33.20 -35.56
CA ALA A 3 37.71 32.84 -35.40
C ALA A 3 37.39 32.66 -33.90
N ALA A 4 36.48 33.50 -33.38
CA ALA A 4 35.96 33.39 -32.02
C ALA A 4 34.88 32.32 -31.95
N VAL A 5 35.07 31.32 -31.07
CA VAL A 5 34.06 30.33 -30.71
C VAL A 5 33.19 30.94 -29.57
N ALA A 6 31.94 31.13 -29.86
CA ALA A 6 30.96 31.54 -28.85
C ALA A 6 30.52 30.31 -28.05
N ALA A 7 30.80 30.27 -26.74
CA ALA A 7 30.24 29.34 -25.80
C ALA A 7 28.80 29.76 -25.46
N GLY A 8 27.82 28.97 -25.89
CA GLY A 8 26.42 29.20 -25.60
C GLY A 8 26.06 28.70 -24.20
N CYS A 9 25.49 29.61 -23.39
CA CYS A 9 24.91 29.36 -22.08
C CYS A 9 23.69 28.43 -22.19
N GLY A 10 23.84 27.15 -21.77
CA GLY A 10 22.78 26.14 -21.71
C GLY A 10 22.07 26.03 -20.36
N GLY A 11 22.07 27.07 -19.52
CA GLY A 11 21.56 26.99 -18.14
C GLY A 11 20.17 27.57 -17.84
N ALA A 12 19.61 28.40 -18.75
CA ALA A 12 18.37 29.13 -18.49
C ALA A 12 17.09 28.43 -18.96
N GLN A 13 17.16 27.54 -19.94
CA GLN A 13 15.96 26.89 -20.47
C GLN A 13 15.36 25.79 -19.62
N SER A 14 16.12 25.14 -18.70
CA SER A 14 15.62 24.05 -17.87
C SER A 14 14.79 24.54 -16.65
N SER A 15 15.05 25.74 -16.15
CA SER A 15 14.35 26.30 -14.98
C SER A 15 12.97 26.88 -15.33
N ASP A 16 12.75 27.38 -16.53
CA ASP A 16 11.47 27.96 -16.96
C ASP A 16 10.47 26.86 -17.34
N VAL A 17 10.89 25.79 -18.02
CA VAL A 17 10.05 24.62 -18.35
C VAL A 17 9.55 23.89 -17.09
N ALA A 18 10.32 23.90 -15.99
CA ALA A 18 9.91 23.28 -14.74
C ALA A 18 8.81 24.09 -14.04
N LYS A 19 8.81 25.41 -14.13
CA LYS A 19 7.79 26.29 -13.52
C LYS A 19 6.43 26.20 -14.21
N ASP A 20 6.40 26.02 -15.53
CA ASP A 20 5.18 25.87 -16.31
C ASP A 20 4.39 24.58 -16.00
N ARG A 21 4.98 23.66 -15.21
CA ARG A 21 4.36 22.39 -14.78
C ARG A 21 3.81 22.42 -13.36
N ILE A 22 3.89 23.56 -12.67
CA ILE A 22 3.44 23.71 -11.29
C ILE A 22 2.25 24.66 -11.25
N GLU A 23 1.14 24.19 -10.73
CA GLU A 23 -0.06 24.97 -10.47
C GLU A 23 -0.38 24.95 -8.97
N THR A 24 -0.65 26.12 -8.38
CA THR A 24 -1.17 26.22 -7.01
C THR A 24 -2.67 26.40 -7.07
N VAL A 25 -3.41 25.47 -6.45
CA VAL A 25 -4.86 25.36 -6.56
C VAL A 25 -5.54 25.44 -5.20
N GLY A 26 -6.78 25.92 -5.19
CA GLY A 26 -7.60 25.96 -3.99
C GLY A 26 -8.15 24.58 -3.59
N VAL A 27 -8.78 24.51 -2.40
CA VAL A 27 -9.27 23.28 -1.78
C VAL A 27 -10.26 22.52 -2.68
N GLU A 28 -11.17 23.22 -3.38
CA GLU A 28 -12.18 22.56 -4.20
C GLU A 28 -11.55 21.87 -5.42
N GLN A 29 -10.70 22.57 -6.16
CA GLN A 29 -9.98 22.00 -7.30
C GLN A 29 -9.03 20.88 -6.86
N PHE A 30 -8.39 21.02 -5.69
CA PHE A 30 -7.53 19.97 -5.15
C PHE A 30 -8.32 18.70 -4.80
N ALA A 31 -9.53 18.86 -4.25
CA ALA A 31 -10.42 17.76 -3.96
C ALA A 31 -10.89 17.02 -5.23
N GLU A 32 -11.16 17.75 -6.32
CA GLU A 32 -11.46 17.15 -7.63
C GLU A 32 -10.27 16.33 -8.16
N LEU A 33 -9.03 16.86 -8.03
CA LEU A 33 -7.82 16.13 -8.40
C LEU A 33 -7.66 14.81 -7.63
N MET A 34 -8.01 14.78 -6.35
CA MET A 34 -7.93 13.56 -5.53
C MET A 34 -8.85 12.44 -6.02
N THR A 35 -9.93 12.74 -6.76
CA THR A 35 -10.84 11.72 -7.32
C THR A 35 -10.29 11.06 -8.59
N ARG A 36 -9.24 11.61 -9.17
CA ARG A 36 -8.65 11.09 -10.42
C ARG A 36 -7.74 9.91 -10.14
N LYS A 37 -7.85 8.87 -10.96
CA LYS A 37 -7.08 7.63 -10.83
C LYS A 37 -5.62 7.75 -11.26
N ASP A 38 -5.29 8.78 -12.02
CA ASP A 38 -3.95 9.06 -12.56
C ASP A 38 -3.16 10.06 -11.70
N VAL A 39 -3.73 10.53 -10.59
CA VAL A 39 -3.11 11.51 -9.69
C VAL A 39 -2.52 10.81 -8.47
N ARG A 40 -1.22 10.98 -8.28
CA ARG A 40 -0.51 10.57 -7.07
C ARG A 40 -0.60 11.71 -6.04
N LEU A 41 -1.14 11.41 -4.86
CA LEU A 41 -1.30 12.38 -3.78
C LEU A 41 -0.18 12.23 -2.75
N ILE A 42 0.57 13.30 -2.47
CA ILE A 42 1.74 13.27 -1.59
C ILE A 42 1.62 14.30 -0.46
N ASP A 43 1.72 13.83 0.78
CA ASP A 43 1.96 14.66 1.96
C ASP A 43 3.47 14.79 2.21
N VAL A 44 4.00 16.02 2.09
CA VAL A 44 5.43 16.26 2.30
C VAL A 44 5.77 16.76 3.70
N ARG A 45 4.89 16.51 4.66
CA ARG A 45 5.14 16.80 6.07
C ARG A 45 5.99 15.70 6.71
N THR A 46 6.41 15.94 7.95
CA THR A 46 7.10 14.90 8.73
C THR A 46 6.17 13.71 9.02
N PRO A 47 6.72 12.49 9.23
CA PRO A 47 5.92 11.32 9.60
C PRO A 47 5.03 11.56 10.82
N LYS A 48 5.54 12.31 11.82
CA LYS A 48 4.75 12.68 13.00
C LYS A 48 3.54 13.53 12.65
N GLU A 49 3.69 14.58 11.81
CA GLU A 49 2.58 15.41 11.37
C GLU A 49 1.56 14.60 10.54
N TYR A 50 2.03 13.64 9.76
CA TYR A 50 1.19 12.74 8.96
C TYR A 50 0.35 11.82 9.83
N ALA A 51 0.96 11.17 10.83
CA ALA A 51 0.27 10.28 11.77
C ALA A 51 -0.80 10.99 12.61
N GLU A 52 -0.64 12.29 12.88
CA GLU A 52 -1.64 13.12 13.58
C GLU A 52 -2.90 13.36 12.74
N GLY A 53 -2.85 13.09 11.44
CA GLY A 53 -3.96 13.20 10.50
C GLY A 53 -3.53 13.79 9.16
N HIS A 54 -4.01 13.19 8.07
CA HIS A 54 -3.64 13.53 6.69
C HIS A 54 -4.85 13.43 5.74
N LEU A 55 -4.69 13.84 4.48
CA LEU A 55 -5.71 13.68 3.45
C LEU A 55 -5.77 12.21 3.04
N GLU A 56 -6.97 11.67 2.96
CA GLU A 56 -7.18 10.27 2.58
C GLU A 56 -6.53 9.94 1.23
N GLY A 57 -5.86 8.78 1.17
CA GLY A 57 -5.16 8.33 -0.03
C GLY A 57 -3.84 9.04 -0.30
N SER A 58 -3.34 9.90 0.61
CA SER A 58 -2.00 10.46 0.48
C SER A 58 -0.93 9.52 1.04
N GLU A 59 0.19 9.43 0.35
CA GLU A 59 1.42 8.85 0.92
C GLU A 59 2.28 9.94 1.57
N ASN A 60 3.07 9.56 2.56
CA ASN A 60 3.99 10.50 3.22
C ASN A 60 5.41 10.38 2.65
N ILE A 61 5.94 11.50 2.13
CA ILE A 61 7.33 11.64 1.72
C ILE A 61 7.87 12.95 2.27
N ASP A 62 8.56 12.91 3.40
CA ASP A 62 9.03 14.13 4.10
C ASP A 62 10.04 14.91 3.26
N VAL A 63 9.69 16.12 2.85
CA VAL A 63 10.58 17.01 2.06
C VAL A 63 11.85 17.43 2.81
N LYS A 64 11.89 17.25 4.13
CA LYS A 64 13.07 17.53 4.96
C LYS A 64 14.00 16.34 5.12
N ALA A 65 13.58 15.15 4.73
CA ALA A 65 14.42 13.97 4.77
C ALA A 65 15.60 14.11 3.81
N THR A 66 16.78 13.62 4.21
CA THR A 66 18.01 13.71 3.41
C THR A 66 17.93 12.91 2.12
N ASP A 67 17.09 11.91 2.06
CA ASP A 67 16.84 11.00 0.96
C ASP A 67 15.56 11.35 0.15
N PHE A 68 14.95 12.51 0.40
CA PHE A 68 13.74 12.95 -0.30
C PHE A 68 13.88 12.84 -1.84
N ALA A 69 15.00 13.29 -2.39
CA ALA A 69 15.25 13.25 -3.83
C ALA A 69 15.28 11.81 -4.38
N GLU A 70 15.79 10.86 -3.59
CA GLU A 70 15.81 9.44 -3.95
C GLU A 70 14.38 8.85 -3.98
N HIS A 71 13.55 9.20 -3.00
CA HIS A 71 12.15 8.74 -2.94
C HIS A 71 11.28 9.26 -4.09
N ILE A 72 11.59 10.44 -4.63
CA ILE A 72 10.77 11.03 -5.70
C ILE A 72 11.33 10.83 -7.12
N LYS A 73 12.54 10.28 -7.31
CA LYS A 73 13.25 10.20 -8.60
C LYS A 73 12.47 9.47 -9.69
N ASP A 74 11.73 8.42 -9.31
CA ASP A 74 10.99 7.55 -10.22
C ASP A 74 9.51 7.94 -10.34
N ILE A 75 9.05 8.97 -9.60
CA ILE A 75 7.69 9.48 -9.70
C ILE A 75 7.53 10.21 -11.03
N LYS A 76 6.48 9.86 -11.78
CA LYS A 76 6.11 10.41 -13.08
C LYS A 76 4.61 10.73 -13.13
N GLY A 77 4.19 11.49 -14.14
CA GLY A 77 2.78 11.79 -14.36
C GLY A 77 2.27 12.96 -13.53
N THR A 78 1.03 12.88 -13.09
CA THR A 78 0.35 13.97 -12.35
C THR A 78 0.48 13.74 -10.86
N VAL A 79 0.94 14.77 -10.14
CA VAL A 79 1.12 14.75 -8.68
C VAL A 79 0.34 15.89 -8.04
N ALA A 80 -0.48 15.57 -7.05
CA ALA A 80 -1.06 16.52 -6.12
C ALA A 80 -0.23 16.49 -4.83
N VAL A 81 0.29 17.66 -4.40
CA VAL A 81 1.19 17.74 -3.26
C VAL A 81 0.71 18.77 -2.24
N TYR A 82 0.83 18.43 -0.96
CA TYR A 82 0.49 19.38 0.10
C TYR A 82 1.44 19.25 1.29
N CYS A 83 1.43 20.28 2.13
CA CYS A 83 2.07 20.28 3.44
C CYS A 83 1.15 20.95 4.47
N ARG A 84 1.70 21.50 5.55
CA ARG A 84 0.90 22.20 6.55
C ARG A 84 0.23 23.47 5.98
N SER A 85 0.98 24.32 5.23
CA SER A 85 0.54 25.65 4.80
C SER A 85 0.83 25.99 3.33
N GLY A 86 1.18 24.99 2.50
CA GLY A 86 1.51 25.19 1.07
C GLY A 86 2.97 25.54 0.77
N LYS A 87 3.78 25.96 1.78
CA LYS A 87 5.17 26.42 1.54
C LYS A 87 6.16 25.28 1.28
N ARG A 88 6.19 24.25 2.14
CA ARG A 88 7.08 23.09 1.96
C ARG A 88 6.72 22.30 0.70
N SER A 89 5.43 22.17 0.42
CA SER A 89 4.94 21.47 -0.76
C SER A 89 5.29 22.21 -2.06
N LEU A 90 5.40 23.53 -2.07
CA LEU A 90 5.91 24.27 -3.22
C LEU A 90 7.39 23.96 -3.48
N THR A 91 8.21 23.78 -2.43
CA THR A 91 9.60 23.33 -2.57
C THR A 91 9.67 21.92 -3.18
N ALA A 92 8.84 21.00 -2.70
CA ALA A 92 8.74 19.65 -3.25
C ALA A 92 8.25 19.65 -4.71
N ALA A 93 7.27 20.52 -5.04
CA ALA A 93 6.73 20.67 -6.39
C ALA A 93 7.82 21.04 -7.42
N VAL A 94 8.76 21.89 -7.05
CA VAL A 94 9.89 22.24 -7.94
C VAL A 94 10.75 21.02 -8.24
N GLN A 95 11.05 20.17 -7.25
CA GLN A 95 11.84 18.95 -7.46
C GLN A 95 11.07 17.92 -8.29
N LEU A 96 9.78 17.71 -8.01
CA LEU A 96 8.92 16.81 -8.79
C LEU A 96 8.77 17.26 -10.25
N SER A 97 8.65 18.56 -10.49
CA SER A 97 8.54 19.10 -11.86
C SER A 97 9.82 18.92 -12.66
N THR A 98 11.00 18.98 -12.03
CA THR A 98 12.28 18.67 -12.68
C THR A 98 12.38 17.19 -13.07
N ASN A 99 11.70 16.29 -12.38
CA ASN A 99 11.57 14.88 -12.76
C ASN A 99 10.55 14.67 -13.90
N GLY A 100 9.90 15.73 -14.37
CA GLY A 100 8.93 15.71 -15.49
C GLY A 100 7.47 15.56 -15.06
N CYS A 101 7.16 15.64 -13.77
CA CYS A 101 5.78 15.61 -13.27
C CYS A 101 5.01 16.91 -13.59
N SER A 102 3.70 16.80 -13.80
CA SER A 102 2.74 17.91 -13.68
C SER A 102 2.28 17.99 -12.22
N VAL A 103 2.51 19.12 -11.56
CA VAL A 103 2.36 19.20 -10.09
C VAL A 103 1.31 20.22 -9.70
N TYR A 104 0.37 19.81 -8.88
CA TYR A 104 -0.65 20.65 -8.25
C TYR A 104 -0.35 20.81 -6.76
N ASN A 105 -0.08 22.04 -6.33
CA ASN A 105 0.18 22.37 -4.94
C ASN A 105 -1.08 22.89 -4.26
N LEU A 106 -1.46 22.35 -3.11
CA LEU A 106 -2.60 22.83 -2.33
C LEU A 106 -2.27 24.17 -1.67
N ASP A 107 -2.97 25.24 -2.07
CA ASP A 107 -2.88 26.55 -1.42
C ASP A 107 -3.35 26.46 0.04
N GLY A 108 -2.56 27.04 0.94
CA GLY A 108 -2.82 26.98 2.37
C GLY A 108 -2.64 25.60 3.01
N GLY A 109 -2.38 24.54 2.23
CA GLY A 109 -2.09 23.18 2.70
C GLY A 109 -3.23 22.57 3.51
N ILE A 110 -2.90 21.62 4.40
CA ILE A 110 -3.89 20.91 5.23
C ILE A 110 -4.67 21.85 6.16
N LEU A 111 -4.10 23.00 6.54
CA LEU A 111 -4.81 24.00 7.32
C LEU A 111 -5.99 24.60 6.55
N ALA A 112 -5.82 24.88 5.25
CA ALA A 112 -6.92 25.35 4.40
C ALA A 112 -7.97 24.25 4.19
N TRP A 113 -7.54 23.00 4.01
CA TRP A 113 -8.41 21.83 3.90
C TRP A 113 -9.32 21.67 5.13
N GLN A 114 -8.73 21.70 6.33
CA GLN A 114 -9.46 21.61 7.60
C GLN A 114 -10.38 22.82 7.82
N LYS A 115 -9.93 24.03 7.47
CA LYS A 115 -10.75 25.26 7.55
C LYS A 115 -11.97 25.19 6.63
N ALA A 116 -11.87 24.50 5.49
CA ALA A 116 -12.99 24.24 4.59
C ALA A 116 -13.95 23.12 5.11
N GLY A 117 -13.74 22.62 6.33
CA GLY A 117 -14.58 21.57 6.93
C GLY A 117 -14.37 20.17 6.36
N ARG A 118 -13.29 19.96 5.61
CA ARG A 118 -13.00 18.67 5.00
C ARG A 118 -12.29 17.73 6.00
N LYS A 119 -12.64 16.45 5.94
CA LYS A 119 -12.11 15.43 6.85
C LYS A 119 -10.65 15.08 6.55
N THR A 120 -9.96 14.62 7.57
CA THR A 120 -8.65 13.96 7.52
C THR A 120 -8.78 12.55 8.08
N THR A 121 -7.81 11.69 7.76
CA THR A 121 -7.72 10.31 8.25
C THR A 121 -6.38 10.07 8.93
N THR A 122 -6.28 8.96 9.66
CA THR A 122 -5.02 8.41 10.18
C THR A 122 -4.64 7.10 9.46
N ILE A 123 -5.44 6.66 8.49
CA ILE A 123 -5.18 5.45 7.69
C ILE A 123 -4.00 5.71 6.75
N GLU A 124 -2.89 5.04 6.99
CA GLU A 124 -1.67 5.18 6.19
C GLU A 124 -1.85 4.56 4.80
N THR A 125 -1.37 5.26 3.79
CA THR A 125 -1.46 4.84 2.38
C THR A 125 -0.09 4.83 1.74
N ASP A 126 0.20 3.75 1.00
CA ASP A 126 1.35 3.65 0.12
C ASP A 126 0.90 3.61 -1.34
N ILE A 127 1.62 4.29 -2.23
CA ILE A 127 1.27 4.37 -3.65
C ILE A 127 2.37 3.74 -4.49
N PHE A 128 1.98 2.79 -5.32
CA PHE A 128 2.84 2.08 -6.26
C PHE A 128 2.38 2.28 -7.70
N SER A 129 3.23 1.96 -8.64
CA SER A 129 2.90 1.97 -10.08
C SER A 129 3.02 0.57 -10.65
N THR A 130 2.04 0.18 -11.48
CA THR A 130 2.10 -1.06 -12.26
C THR A 130 3.11 -0.92 -13.41
N ARG A 131 3.32 -2.01 -14.15
CA ARG A 131 4.20 -2.00 -15.32
C ARG A 131 3.78 -0.96 -16.37
N ASN A 132 2.48 -0.74 -16.56
CA ASN A 132 1.95 0.21 -17.52
C ASN A 132 1.66 1.60 -16.91
N GLY A 133 2.16 1.86 -15.69
CA GLY A 133 2.08 3.17 -15.04
C GLY A 133 0.74 3.47 -14.36
N LYS A 134 -0.18 2.49 -14.21
CA LYS A 134 -1.38 2.67 -13.40
C LYS A 134 -1.02 2.72 -11.92
N LEU A 135 -1.69 3.59 -11.18
CA LEU A 135 -1.46 3.70 -9.73
C LEU A 135 -2.20 2.59 -8.97
N VAL A 136 -1.53 2.08 -7.96
CA VAL A 136 -2.08 1.15 -6.96
C VAL A 136 -1.89 1.81 -5.60
N LYS A 137 -2.98 2.07 -4.89
CA LYS A 137 -2.93 2.58 -3.52
C LYS A 137 -3.19 1.42 -2.57
N ILE A 138 -2.37 1.30 -1.56
CA ILE A 138 -2.47 0.27 -0.52
C ILE A 138 -2.64 0.97 0.83
N HIS A 139 -3.73 0.68 1.51
CA HIS A 139 -4.10 1.27 2.79
C HIS A 139 -3.92 0.25 3.90
N ALA A 140 -3.14 0.62 4.92
CA ALA A 140 -3.00 -0.14 6.15
C ALA A 140 -4.20 0.16 7.06
N LEU A 141 -5.11 -0.80 7.22
CA LEU A 141 -6.32 -0.57 8.01
C LEU A 141 -6.13 -1.00 9.46
N MET A 142 -6.06 -2.30 9.69
CA MET A 142 -5.94 -2.87 11.03
C MET A 142 -5.48 -4.33 10.93
N HIS A 143 -4.53 -4.76 11.75
CA HIS A 143 -4.09 -6.14 11.90
C HIS A 143 -3.64 -6.77 10.58
N ALA A 144 -4.47 -7.61 9.95
CA ALA A 144 -4.24 -8.18 8.62
C ALA A 144 -5.10 -7.53 7.52
N CYS A 145 -5.92 -6.53 7.88
CA CYS A 145 -6.86 -5.89 6.96
C CYS A 145 -6.12 -4.92 6.03
N ILE A 146 -6.20 -5.17 4.74
CA ILE A 146 -5.57 -4.36 3.70
C ILE A 146 -6.64 -3.95 2.68
N ARG A 147 -6.73 -2.65 2.38
CA ARG A 147 -7.54 -2.14 1.28
C ARG A 147 -6.64 -1.74 0.12
N ILE A 148 -6.99 -2.11 -1.11
CA ILE A 148 -6.21 -1.82 -2.31
C ILE A 148 -7.12 -1.17 -3.35
N GLU A 149 -6.76 0.04 -3.79
CA GLU A 149 -7.40 0.71 -4.92
C GLU A 149 -6.55 0.50 -6.18
N TYR A 150 -7.16 -0.02 -7.25
CA TYR A 150 -6.49 -0.23 -8.52
C TYR A 150 -7.43 0.02 -9.70
N ASP A 151 -7.14 1.03 -10.52
CA ASP A 151 -7.86 1.37 -11.76
C ASP A 151 -9.39 1.49 -11.59
N GLY A 152 -9.81 2.03 -10.41
CA GLY A 152 -11.20 2.18 -10.00
C GLY A 152 -11.87 0.91 -9.51
N ARG A 153 -11.09 -0.11 -9.18
CA ARG A 153 -11.52 -1.31 -8.48
C ARG A 153 -11.09 -1.25 -7.02
N GLU A 154 -11.97 -1.73 -6.16
CA GLU A 154 -11.75 -1.87 -4.72
C GLU A 154 -11.49 -3.33 -4.39
N ILE A 155 -10.36 -3.60 -3.75
CA ILE A 155 -9.93 -4.95 -3.34
C ILE A 155 -9.69 -4.93 -1.86
N GLU A 156 -10.33 -5.83 -1.13
CA GLU A 156 -10.17 -5.97 0.32
C GLU A 156 -9.54 -7.32 0.65
N VAL A 157 -8.67 -7.31 1.65
CA VAL A 157 -8.01 -8.53 2.17
C VAL A 157 -8.31 -8.65 3.64
N ASP A 158 -8.85 -9.79 4.04
CA ASP A 158 -9.20 -10.15 5.42
C ASP A 158 -9.97 -9.02 6.15
N PRO A 159 -11.07 -8.48 5.60
CA PRO A 159 -11.75 -7.34 6.19
C PRO A 159 -12.42 -7.71 7.52
N CYS A 160 -12.00 -7.04 8.59
CA CYS A 160 -12.54 -7.19 9.94
C CYS A 160 -12.79 -5.79 10.53
N ALA A 161 -14.02 -5.53 11.00
CA ALA A 161 -14.39 -4.19 11.47
C ALA A 161 -13.93 -3.90 12.90
N ASN A 162 -13.82 -4.91 13.75
CA ASN A 162 -13.52 -4.72 15.17
C ASN A 162 -12.53 -5.77 15.67
N LEU A 163 -11.41 -5.33 16.21
CA LEU A 163 -10.41 -6.20 16.80
C LEU A 163 -9.67 -5.47 17.93
N ASN A 164 -9.51 -6.11 19.09
CA ASN A 164 -8.71 -5.63 20.22
C ASN A 164 -9.02 -4.17 20.65
N GLY A 165 -10.29 -3.75 20.54
CA GLY A 165 -10.73 -2.40 20.89
C GLY A 165 -10.50 -1.34 19.80
N ARG A 166 -9.96 -1.71 18.66
CA ARG A 166 -9.89 -0.87 17.46
C ARG A 166 -11.08 -1.16 16.54
N THR A 167 -11.45 -0.16 15.76
CA THR A 167 -12.56 -0.23 14.82
C THR A 167 -12.21 0.44 13.51
N VAL A 168 -12.52 -0.23 12.40
CA VAL A 168 -12.50 0.34 11.05
C VAL A 168 -13.94 0.56 10.59
N ASP A 169 -14.26 1.78 10.20
CA ASP A 169 -15.59 2.11 9.66
C ASP A 169 -15.66 1.81 8.17
N TYR A 170 -15.93 0.55 7.85
CA TYR A 170 -16.08 0.10 6.46
C TYR A 170 -17.32 0.69 5.75
N SER A 171 -18.25 1.31 6.47
CA SER A 171 -19.40 1.97 5.83
C SER A 171 -19.00 3.22 5.05
N ALA A 172 -17.82 3.77 5.35
CA ALA A 172 -17.25 4.91 4.63
C ALA A 172 -16.56 4.51 3.31
N PHE A 173 -16.31 3.21 3.08
CA PHE A 173 -15.60 2.74 1.89
C PHE A 173 -16.56 2.35 0.75
N PRO A 174 -16.11 2.40 -0.51
CA PRO A 174 -16.83 1.82 -1.63
C PRO A 174 -17.08 0.33 -1.44
N LYS A 175 -18.03 -0.22 -2.20
CA LYS A 175 -18.24 -1.67 -2.28
C LYS A 175 -17.05 -2.31 -2.98
N ALA A 176 -16.62 -3.48 -2.49
CA ALA A 176 -15.49 -4.21 -3.04
C ALA A 176 -15.85 -4.91 -4.35
N ASP A 177 -14.94 -4.82 -5.33
CA ASP A 177 -14.97 -5.64 -6.54
C ASP A 177 -14.41 -7.05 -6.26
N ILE A 178 -13.37 -7.13 -5.39
CA ILE A 178 -12.74 -8.38 -4.99
C ILE A 178 -12.53 -8.36 -3.48
N ILE A 179 -12.86 -9.48 -2.82
CA ILE A 179 -12.51 -9.72 -1.42
C ILE A 179 -11.69 -11.01 -1.36
N LEU A 180 -10.52 -10.96 -0.75
CA LEU A 180 -9.65 -12.10 -0.50
C LEU A 180 -9.70 -12.44 0.99
N VAL A 181 -10.03 -13.69 1.33
CA VAL A 181 -10.02 -14.18 2.71
C VAL A 181 -9.03 -15.34 2.83
N THR A 182 -8.03 -15.16 3.68
CA THR A 182 -6.94 -16.14 3.83
C THR A 182 -7.38 -17.39 4.59
N HIS A 183 -8.12 -17.23 5.69
CA HIS A 183 -8.60 -18.32 6.52
C HIS A 183 -9.77 -17.90 7.42
N ASP A 184 -10.32 -18.83 8.20
CA ASP A 184 -11.59 -18.70 8.88
C ASP A 184 -11.50 -18.31 10.38
N HIS A 185 -10.38 -17.74 10.82
CA HIS A 185 -10.29 -17.15 12.15
C HIS A 185 -11.04 -15.83 12.21
N PHE A 186 -11.51 -15.47 13.40
CA PHE A 186 -12.43 -14.33 13.62
C PHE A 186 -11.82 -12.96 13.27
N ASP A 187 -10.50 -12.84 13.29
CA ASP A 187 -9.71 -11.64 12.99
C ASP A 187 -9.38 -11.50 11.48
N HIS A 188 -9.78 -12.48 10.65
CA HIS A 188 -9.63 -12.49 9.19
C HIS A 188 -10.95 -12.71 8.45
N PHE A 189 -11.93 -13.36 9.09
CA PHE A 189 -13.20 -13.76 8.49
C PHE A 189 -14.40 -13.16 9.23
N ASP A 190 -14.57 -11.85 9.13
CA ASP A 190 -15.75 -11.14 9.65
C ASP A 190 -16.84 -11.12 8.58
N THR A 191 -17.78 -12.07 8.69
CA THR A 191 -18.88 -12.22 7.72
C THR A 191 -19.79 -11.01 7.65
N ALA A 192 -19.95 -10.23 8.73
CA ALA A 192 -20.75 -9.01 8.74
C ALA A 192 -20.08 -7.92 7.89
N THR A 193 -18.78 -7.74 8.06
CA THR A 193 -17.98 -6.79 7.28
C THR A 193 -17.90 -7.21 5.81
N ILE A 194 -17.67 -8.51 5.51
CA ILE A 194 -17.68 -9.05 4.16
C ILE A 194 -19.03 -8.76 3.48
N ASN A 195 -20.15 -9.04 4.13
CA ASN A 195 -21.49 -8.75 3.59
C ASN A 195 -21.71 -7.25 3.39
N MET A 196 -21.21 -6.41 4.31
CA MET A 196 -21.31 -4.96 4.18
C MET A 196 -20.56 -4.46 2.93
N LEU A 197 -19.39 -5.00 2.62
CA LEU A 197 -18.57 -4.62 1.48
C LEU A 197 -19.05 -5.23 0.15
N SER A 198 -19.78 -6.35 0.20
CA SER A 198 -20.17 -7.11 -0.99
C SER A 198 -21.37 -6.53 -1.73
N THR A 199 -21.42 -6.84 -3.02
CA THR A 199 -22.57 -6.74 -3.91
C THR A 199 -22.72 -8.07 -4.66
N GLU A 200 -23.76 -8.23 -5.47
CA GLU A 200 -23.94 -9.40 -6.36
C GLU A 200 -22.77 -9.56 -7.37
N LYS A 201 -21.99 -8.52 -7.60
CA LYS A 201 -20.85 -8.51 -8.54
C LYS A 201 -19.51 -8.74 -7.87
N THR A 202 -19.47 -8.72 -6.55
CA THR A 202 -18.22 -8.88 -5.78
C THR A 202 -17.68 -10.30 -5.95
N LEU A 203 -16.42 -10.42 -6.36
CA LEU A 203 -15.70 -11.69 -6.39
C LEU A 203 -15.13 -11.97 -4.99
N LEU A 204 -15.82 -12.81 -4.21
CA LEU A 204 -15.33 -13.25 -2.91
C LEU A 204 -14.49 -14.52 -3.09
N VAL A 205 -13.19 -14.43 -2.83
CA VAL A 205 -12.22 -15.53 -2.93
C VAL A 205 -11.79 -15.95 -1.53
N MET A 206 -11.82 -17.24 -1.24
CA MET A 206 -11.54 -17.76 0.08
C MET A 206 -10.99 -19.19 0.09
N ASN A 207 -10.46 -19.64 1.23
CA ASN A 207 -10.07 -21.03 1.42
C ASN A 207 -11.30 -21.94 1.61
N ARG A 208 -11.06 -23.24 1.71
CA ARG A 208 -12.13 -24.25 1.89
C ARG A 208 -12.95 -23.98 3.16
N ALA A 209 -12.30 -23.71 4.29
CA ALA A 209 -12.98 -23.56 5.59
C ALA A 209 -13.95 -22.36 5.61
N CYS A 210 -13.58 -21.27 4.97
CA CYS A 210 -14.48 -20.11 4.76
C CYS A 210 -15.62 -20.45 3.80
N ALA A 211 -15.34 -21.16 2.69
CA ALA A 211 -16.33 -21.54 1.68
C ALA A 211 -17.39 -22.55 2.19
N GLU A 212 -17.11 -23.23 3.29
CA GLU A 212 -18.10 -24.07 4.00
C GLU A 212 -19.07 -23.22 4.84
N LYS A 213 -18.74 -21.94 5.12
CA LYS A 213 -19.51 -21.05 5.99
C LYS A 213 -20.22 -19.91 5.23
N MET A 214 -19.74 -19.59 4.03
CA MET A 214 -20.26 -18.48 3.21
C MET A 214 -20.05 -18.78 1.72
N ASP A 215 -21.02 -18.38 0.89
CA ASP A 215 -20.91 -18.52 -0.57
C ASP A 215 -19.78 -17.66 -1.12
N GLY A 216 -18.93 -18.26 -1.95
CA GLY A 216 -17.82 -17.58 -2.60
C GLY A 216 -16.97 -18.53 -3.44
N LYS A 217 -15.98 -17.98 -4.12
CA LYS A 217 -15.05 -18.73 -4.94
C LYS A 217 -13.99 -19.38 -4.04
N ARG A 218 -14.12 -20.67 -3.80
CA ARG A 218 -13.08 -21.45 -3.14
C ARG A 218 -11.82 -21.55 -4.01
N MET A 219 -10.67 -21.35 -3.38
CA MET A 219 -9.35 -21.69 -3.92
C MET A 219 -8.58 -22.54 -2.91
N ASP A 220 -7.94 -23.60 -3.40
CA ASP A 220 -7.00 -24.43 -2.62
C ASP A 220 -5.55 -24.02 -2.98
N ASN A 221 -4.58 -24.40 -2.13
CA ASN A 221 -3.17 -24.07 -2.37
C ASN A 221 -2.70 -24.53 -3.76
N GLY A 222 -2.20 -23.62 -4.57
CA GLY A 222 -1.75 -23.86 -5.94
C GLY A 222 -2.74 -23.45 -7.02
N ASP A 223 -3.99 -23.14 -6.64
CA ASP A 223 -4.99 -22.66 -7.58
C ASP A 223 -4.65 -21.26 -8.10
N LYS A 224 -5.07 -20.98 -9.34
CA LYS A 224 -4.91 -19.70 -10.01
C LYS A 224 -6.22 -19.25 -10.61
N LEU A 225 -6.49 -17.95 -10.50
CA LEU A 225 -7.70 -17.32 -11.03
C LEU A 225 -7.29 -16.04 -11.78
N SER A 226 -7.82 -15.86 -12.99
CA SER A 226 -7.68 -14.62 -13.75
C SER A 226 -8.99 -13.82 -13.67
N VAL A 227 -8.88 -12.51 -13.44
CA VAL A 227 -10.00 -11.58 -13.39
C VAL A 227 -9.74 -10.50 -14.43
N GLY A 228 -10.46 -10.59 -15.55
CA GLY A 228 -10.17 -9.77 -16.73
C GLY A 228 -8.80 -10.10 -17.33
N THR A 229 -8.12 -9.11 -17.87
CA THR A 229 -6.84 -9.26 -18.55
C THR A 229 -5.63 -8.80 -17.73
N ASP A 230 -5.87 -8.09 -16.64
CA ASP A 230 -4.87 -7.34 -15.88
C ASP A 230 -4.76 -7.75 -14.41
N ILE A 231 -5.67 -8.60 -13.90
CA ILE A 231 -5.62 -9.13 -12.54
C ILE A 231 -5.49 -10.65 -12.56
N SER A 232 -4.61 -11.18 -11.72
CA SER A 232 -4.59 -12.60 -11.40
C SER A 232 -4.33 -12.83 -9.91
N ILE A 233 -4.92 -13.92 -9.39
CA ILE A 233 -4.83 -14.34 -7.99
C ILE A 233 -4.28 -15.76 -7.97
N GLU A 234 -3.26 -16.01 -7.16
CA GLU A 234 -2.70 -17.34 -6.92
C GLU A 234 -2.80 -17.64 -5.43
N ALA A 235 -3.43 -18.74 -5.07
CA ALA A 235 -3.46 -19.23 -3.69
C ALA A 235 -2.18 -20.01 -3.38
N VAL A 236 -1.48 -19.65 -2.32
CA VAL A 236 -0.24 -20.28 -1.88
C VAL A 236 -0.40 -20.81 -0.45
N PRO A 237 0.39 -21.80 -0.03
CA PRO A 237 0.30 -22.35 1.32
C PRO A 237 0.59 -21.32 2.40
N ALA A 238 -0.20 -21.36 3.48
CA ALA A 238 0.03 -20.69 4.74
C ALA A 238 -0.16 -21.71 5.87
N TYR A 239 0.84 -21.90 6.75
CA TYR A 239 0.75 -22.82 7.88
C TYR A 239 1.91 -22.66 8.86
N ASN A 240 1.78 -23.26 10.06
CA ASN A 240 2.83 -23.25 11.07
C ASN A 240 3.62 -24.55 11.07
N THR A 241 4.94 -24.44 11.32
CA THR A 241 5.92 -25.53 11.35
C THR A 241 6.43 -25.85 12.75
N THR A 242 6.42 -24.87 13.65
CA THR A 242 6.91 -25.00 15.03
C THR A 242 6.05 -25.99 15.80
N LYS A 243 6.69 -26.91 16.52
CA LYS A 243 6.00 -27.93 17.33
C LYS A 243 5.08 -27.25 18.36
N GLY A 244 3.81 -27.61 18.36
CA GLY A 244 2.78 -27.04 19.23
C GLY A 244 2.09 -25.80 18.65
N HIS A 245 2.53 -25.26 17.52
CA HIS A 245 1.88 -24.14 16.84
C HIS A 245 1.01 -24.58 15.64
N GLN A 246 1.23 -25.81 15.11
CA GLN A 246 0.49 -26.31 13.94
C GLN A 246 -1.02 -26.39 14.15
N GLN A 247 -1.48 -26.40 15.40
CA GLN A 247 -2.91 -26.39 15.74
C GLN A 247 -3.60 -25.09 15.34
N PHE A 248 -2.86 -23.96 15.34
CA PHE A 248 -3.39 -22.66 14.94
C PHE A 248 -3.59 -22.62 13.42
N HIS A 249 -2.54 -23.01 12.67
CA HIS A 249 -2.54 -23.00 11.20
C HIS A 249 -1.97 -24.33 10.68
N PRO A 250 -2.84 -25.39 10.55
CA PRO A 250 -2.41 -26.68 10.06
C PRO A 250 -2.11 -26.64 8.57
N LYS A 251 -1.12 -27.43 8.15
CA LYS A 251 -0.72 -27.54 6.73
C LYS A 251 -1.91 -27.95 5.84
N LYS A 252 -2.04 -27.30 4.67
CA LYS A 252 -3.06 -27.50 3.63
C LYS A 252 -4.47 -26.98 3.96
N ARG A 253 -4.64 -26.21 5.04
CA ARG A 253 -5.93 -25.60 5.38
C ARG A 253 -6.03 -24.18 4.87
N ASP A 254 -5.01 -23.36 5.16
CA ASP A 254 -5.06 -21.92 4.97
C ASP A 254 -4.31 -21.45 3.72
N ASN A 255 -4.69 -20.30 3.19
CA ASN A 255 -4.09 -19.68 2.03
C ASN A 255 -3.37 -18.39 2.42
N GLY A 256 -2.20 -18.16 1.81
CA GLY A 256 -1.77 -16.83 1.42
C GLY A 256 -2.18 -16.58 -0.02
N TYR A 257 -2.07 -15.35 -0.49
CA TYR A 257 -2.38 -14.99 -1.88
C TYR A 257 -1.25 -14.20 -2.53
N ILE A 258 -1.03 -14.45 -3.82
CA ILE A 258 -0.27 -13.57 -4.68
C ILE A 258 -1.26 -12.90 -5.62
N LEU A 259 -1.48 -11.60 -5.43
CA LEU A 259 -2.28 -10.75 -6.28
C LEU A 259 -1.36 -10.06 -7.29
N CYS A 260 -1.64 -10.21 -8.56
CA CYS A 260 -0.92 -9.52 -9.62
C CYS A 260 -1.85 -8.49 -10.28
N LEU A 261 -1.45 -7.23 -10.25
CA LEU A 261 -2.17 -6.09 -10.83
C LEU A 261 -1.31 -5.50 -11.95
N ASP A 262 -1.63 -5.82 -13.21
CA ASP A 262 -0.90 -5.33 -14.39
C ASP A 262 0.64 -5.47 -14.23
N GLY A 263 1.08 -6.63 -13.76
CA GLY A 263 2.47 -6.98 -13.55
C GLY A 263 3.08 -6.59 -12.20
N LEU A 264 2.42 -5.78 -11.36
CA LEU A 264 2.80 -5.56 -9.96
C LEU A 264 2.34 -6.75 -9.12
N ARG A 265 3.28 -7.45 -8.49
CA ARG A 265 3.01 -8.68 -7.73
C ARG A 265 3.05 -8.43 -6.24
N ILE A 266 1.92 -8.65 -5.57
CA ILE A 266 1.71 -8.42 -4.15
C ILE A 266 1.49 -9.77 -3.47
N TYR A 267 2.34 -10.13 -2.52
CA TYR A 267 2.21 -11.36 -1.73
C TYR A 267 1.68 -11.02 -0.33
N MET A 268 0.48 -11.48 -0.02
CA MET A 268 -0.11 -11.47 1.30
C MET A 268 0.03 -12.90 1.86
N ALA A 269 0.89 -13.07 2.87
CA ALA A 269 1.25 -14.41 3.35
C ALA A 269 0.12 -15.12 4.11
N GLY A 270 -0.85 -14.38 4.64
CA GLY A 270 -1.81 -14.90 5.62
C GLY A 270 -1.07 -15.30 6.90
N ASP A 271 -1.73 -16.08 7.75
CA ASP A 271 -1.13 -16.56 8.98
C ASP A 271 -0.26 -17.79 8.72
N THR A 272 1.03 -17.59 8.83
CA THR A 272 2.04 -18.59 8.50
C THR A 272 3.34 -18.37 9.25
N GLU A 273 4.13 -19.41 9.44
CA GLU A 273 5.56 -19.29 9.73
C GLU A 273 6.39 -19.28 8.43
N ASP A 274 7.74 -19.23 8.55
CA ASP A 274 8.69 -19.25 7.43
C ASP A 274 8.78 -20.67 6.80
N ILE A 275 7.79 -21.00 5.97
CA ILE A 275 7.63 -22.33 5.38
C ILE A 275 8.52 -22.56 4.15
N PRO A 276 8.93 -23.81 3.86
CA PRO A 276 9.79 -24.13 2.70
C PRO A 276 9.21 -23.70 1.36
N GLU A 277 7.88 -23.73 1.21
CA GLU A 277 7.16 -23.36 -0.01
C GLU A 277 7.35 -21.88 -0.39
N MET A 278 7.74 -20.99 0.54
CA MET A 278 8.10 -19.60 0.24
C MET A 278 9.26 -19.50 -0.76
N SER A 279 10.10 -20.54 -0.86
CA SER A 279 11.14 -20.62 -1.90
C SER A 279 10.59 -20.63 -3.33
N LYS A 280 9.31 -20.94 -3.53
CA LYS A 280 8.61 -20.91 -4.82
C LYS A 280 7.92 -19.56 -5.10
N VAL A 281 7.74 -18.72 -4.09
CA VAL A 281 7.20 -17.36 -4.21
C VAL A 281 8.29 -16.46 -4.79
N LYS A 282 8.13 -16.05 -6.05
CA LYS A 282 9.18 -15.35 -6.80
C LYS A 282 8.67 -14.07 -7.46
N ASN A 283 9.60 -13.16 -7.74
CA ASN A 283 9.35 -11.91 -8.44
C ASN A 283 8.27 -11.08 -7.73
N ILE A 284 8.38 -10.97 -6.40
CA ILE A 284 7.46 -10.22 -5.57
C ILE A 284 7.93 -8.76 -5.49
N ASP A 285 7.05 -7.85 -5.84
CA ASP A 285 7.30 -6.42 -5.68
C ASP A 285 7.00 -5.99 -4.25
N ILE A 286 5.88 -6.46 -3.68
CA ILE A 286 5.41 -6.09 -2.35
C ILE A 286 5.06 -7.37 -1.58
N ALA A 287 5.53 -7.51 -0.34
CA ALA A 287 5.14 -8.61 0.53
C ALA A 287 4.59 -8.09 1.86
N PHE A 288 3.53 -8.73 2.33
CA PHE A 288 2.98 -8.64 3.67
C PHE A 288 3.32 -9.93 4.41
N LEU A 289 4.17 -9.84 5.44
CA LEU A 289 4.58 -10.98 6.24
C LEU A 289 4.15 -10.79 7.70
N PRO A 290 3.45 -11.77 8.32
CA PRO A 290 2.95 -11.66 9.68
C PRO A 290 4.06 -11.89 10.71
N CYS A 291 3.92 -11.28 11.90
CA CYS A 291 4.92 -11.39 12.97
C CYS A 291 4.29 -11.39 14.37
N ASN A 292 3.56 -12.45 14.74
CA ASN A 292 2.86 -12.53 16.02
C ASN A 292 2.89 -13.97 16.59
N GLN A 293 3.82 -14.25 17.47
CA GLN A 293 3.87 -15.55 18.17
C GLN A 293 2.75 -15.69 19.21
N PRO A 294 2.20 -16.90 19.40
CA PRO A 294 2.57 -18.19 18.78
C PRO A 294 1.82 -18.49 17.47
N TYR A 295 1.13 -17.52 16.91
CA TYR A 295 0.20 -17.71 15.79
C TYR A 295 0.92 -17.68 14.44
N THR A 296 1.93 -16.81 14.29
CA THR A 296 2.66 -16.60 13.05
C THR A 296 4.18 -16.57 13.30
N MET A 297 4.95 -15.78 12.56
CA MET A 297 6.41 -15.71 12.65
C MET A 297 6.91 -15.00 13.91
N THR A 298 8.13 -15.37 14.37
CA THR A 298 8.97 -14.49 15.17
C THR A 298 9.62 -13.43 14.26
N PRO A 299 10.19 -12.34 14.80
CA PRO A 299 10.99 -11.39 14.00
C PRO A 299 12.11 -12.07 13.19
N GLU A 300 12.80 -13.06 13.76
CA GLU A 300 13.85 -13.81 13.07
C GLU A 300 13.31 -14.70 11.95
N GLN A 301 12.13 -15.31 12.14
CA GLN A 301 11.44 -16.07 11.09
C GLN A 301 11.02 -15.15 9.95
N LEU A 302 10.46 -13.97 10.26
CA LEU A 302 10.08 -12.97 9.26
C LEU A 302 11.29 -12.51 8.44
N VAL A 303 12.43 -12.23 9.09
CA VAL A 303 13.68 -11.87 8.39
C VAL A 303 14.16 -13.00 7.47
N ARG A 304 14.07 -14.29 7.92
CA ARG A 304 14.40 -15.44 7.04
C ARG A 304 13.43 -15.55 5.86
N ALA A 305 12.13 -15.42 6.11
CA ALA A 305 11.10 -15.43 5.06
C ALA A 305 11.34 -14.34 4.02
N ALA A 306 11.61 -13.11 4.47
CA ALA A 306 11.92 -11.97 3.60
C ALA A 306 13.18 -12.24 2.74
N LYS A 307 14.23 -12.83 3.30
CA LYS A 307 15.45 -13.24 2.56
C LYS A 307 15.20 -14.36 1.53
N ILE A 308 14.19 -15.20 1.75
CA ILE A 308 13.79 -16.27 0.81
C ILE A 308 12.93 -15.69 -0.33
N VAL A 309 11.92 -14.88 0.01
CA VAL A 309 10.96 -14.28 -0.94
C VAL A 309 11.62 -13.17 -1.75
N LYS A 310 12.45 -12.35 -1.11
CA LYS A 310 13.17 -11.19 -1.67
C LYS A 310 12.21 -10.19 -2.35
N PRO A 311 11.23 -9.66 -1.61
CA PRO A 311 10.38 -8.60 -2.14
C PRO A 311 11.18 -7.30 -2.30
N LYS A 312 10.72 -6.37 -3.14
CA LYS A 312 11.29 -5.02 -3.19
C LYS A 312 10.87 -4.20 -1.98
N VAL A 313 9.59 -4.34 -1.58
CA VAL A 313 9.00 -3.67 -0.41
C VAL A 313 8.41 -4.73 0.51
N LEU A 314 8.66 -4.58 1.81
CA LEU A 314 8.15 -5.45 2.86
C LEU A 314 7.32 -4.65 3.86
N PHE A 315 6.11 -5.11 4.10
CA PHE A 315 5.26 -4.67 5.20
C PHE A 315 5.18 -5.78 6.26
N PRO A 316 5.83 -5.63 7.42
CA PRO A 316 5.44 -6.40 8.59
C PRO A 316 3.99 -6.05 8.94
N TYR A 317 3.12 -7.05 9.09
CA TYR A 317 1.71 -6.86 9.47
C TYR A 317 1.29 -7.93 10.46
N HIS A 318 0.09 -7.89 11.02
CA HIS A 318 -0.38 -8.85 12.01
C HIS A 318 0.66 -9.06 13.12
N TYR A 319 1.25 -7.98 13.64
CA TYR A 319 2.35 -8.08 14.61
C TYR A 319 1.91 -7.83 16.06
N SER A 320 0.68 -7.34 16.29
CA SER A 320 0.16 -7.02 17.62
C SER A 320 1.18 -6.25 18.47
N GLU A 321 1.58 -6.77 19.62
CA GLU A 321 2.59 -6.14 20.49
C GLU A 321 4.04 -6.56 20.17
N THR A 322 4.26 -7.31 19.09
CA THR A 322 5.62 -7.72 18.70
C THR A 322 6.41 -6.53 18.19
N ASP A 323 7.61 -6.32 18.74
CA ASP A 323 8.50 -5.26 18.25
C ASP A 323 9.10 -5.64 16.89
N VAL A 324 8.68 -4.91 15.86
CA VAL A 324 9.14 -5.08 14.47
C VAL A 324 10.12 -3.99 14.03
N THR A 325 10.48 -3.05 14.90
CA THR A 325 11.31 -1.87 14.55
C THR A 325 12.73 -2.23 14.09
N GLY A 326 13.32 -3.30 14.63
CA GLY A 326 14.66 -3.76 14.26
C GLY A 326 14.74 -4.61 12.99
N ILE A 327 13.63 -4.85 12.28
CA ILE A 327 13.61 -5.70 11.08
C ILE A 327 14.32 -5.02 9.91
N ALA A 328 14.14 -3.72 9.73
CA ALA A 328 14.73 -2.96 8.63
C ALA A 328 16.27 -3.03 8.63
N GLU A 329 16.91 -2.96 9.79
CA GLU A 329 18.36 -3.03 9.94
C GLU A 329 18.95 -4.39 9.49
N GLN A 330 18.16 -5.47 9.56
CA GLN A 330 18.54 -6.83 9.19
C GLN A 330 18.31 -7.14 7.70
N LEU A 331 17.62 -6.22 6.97
CA LEU A 331 17.21 -6.36 5.57
C LEU A 331 17.60 -5.14 4.73
N PRO A 332 18.88 -4.78 4.64
CA PRO A 332 19.34 -3.53 4.01
C PRO A 332 19.01 -3.42 2.50
N ASP A 333 18.74 -4.55 1.85
CA ASP A 333 18.42 -4.61 0.42
C ASP A 333 16.90 -4.60 0.14
N ILE A 334 16.06 -4.46 1.18
CA ILE A 334 14.61 -4.48 1.09
C ILE A 334 14.07 -3.19 1.72
N ASP A 335 13.17 -2.51 1.02
CA ASP A 335 12.45 -1.35 1.58
C ASP A 335 11.41 -1.85 2.60
N VAL A 336 11.76 -1.80 3.89
CA VAL A 336 10.88 -2.24 4.99
C VAL A 336 10.04 -1.07 5.47
N ARG A 337 8.73 -1.18 5.34
CA ARG A 337 7.76 -0.16 5.73
C ARG A 337 6.87 -0.65 6.87
N ILE A 338 7.11 -0.16 8.06
CA ILE A 338 6.24 -0.43 9.22
C ILE A 338 5.07 0.55 9.16
N ARG A 339 3.83 0.04 9.28
CA ARG A 339 2.59 0.81 9.30
C ARG A 339 1.81 0.50 10.56
N HIS A 340 0.91 1.38 10.97
CA HIS A 340 0.13 1.24 12.20
C HIS A 340 -1.06 0.30 11.99
N TYR A 341 -0.78 -1.00 11.87
CA TYR A 341 -1.82 -2.03 11.82
C TYR A 341 -2.41 -2.33 13.20
N GLU A 342 -1.64 -2.05 14.29
CA GLU A 342 -1.98 -2.40 15.67
C GLU A 342 -2.27 -1.15 16.54
#